data_ed77c67ce463c3ae1333edc6cb9cdcbc
#
_entry.id   ed77c67ce463c3ae1333edc6cb9cdcbc
#
_cell.length_a   1.000
_cell.length_b   1.000
_cell.length_c   1.000
_cell.angle_alpha   90.00
_cell.angle_beta   90.00
_cell.angle_gamma   90.00
#
_symmetry.space_group_name_H-M   'P 1'
#
loop_
_entity.id
_entity.type
_entity.pdbx_description
1 polymer ?
#
loop_
_entity_poly.entity_id
_entity_poly.type
_entity_poly.pdbx_seq_one_letter_code
_entity_poly.pdbx_strand_id
1 'polypeptide(L)'
;MSIPEKSFIDARVEIRNSSIDGSGSFASAPIKEGEVVIIWGGGLIVTNEEFEEGFKKGLYQPETAIHFDKEHKWVGLASTTDTEDPYLNHSCDPNLWFTNGWPLTARRDIAAGEELTFEYATGETYPLHSECQCGSADCRHHITGEEWRDTLFREKYKDHFNPYIQGLIDESK
;
A
#
# COMPACT_ATOMS: atom_id res chain seq x y z
N MET A 1 -5.97 -10.19 13.19
CA MET A 1 -5.32 -10.67 11.94
C MET A 1 -3.87 -11.04 12.27
N SER A 2 -3.33 -12.13 11.75
CA SER A 2 -1.91 -12.48 11.94
C SER A 2 -1.15 -12.11 10.66
N ILE A 3 -0.06 -11.36 10.80
CA ILE A 3 0.87 -11.10 9.70
C ILE A 3 1.65 -12.41 9.44
N PRO A 4 1.84 -12.81 8.17
CA PRO A 4 2.65 -13.99 7.85
C PRO A 4 4.12 -13.77 8.24
N GLU A 5 4.84 -14.88 8.52
CA GLU A 5 6.27 -14.82 8.87
C GLU A 5 7.17 -14.29 7.75
N LYS A 6 6.70 -14.33 6.52
CA LYS A 6 7.38 -13.80 5.32
C LYS A 6 6.37 -13.13 4.42
N SER A 7 6.82 -12.09 3.71
CA SER A 7 6.01 -11.50 2.64
C SER A 7 5.72 -12.54 1.56
N PHE A 8 4.48 -12.54 1.07
CA PHE A 8 4.13 -13.20 -0.17
C PHE A 8 4.15 -12.16 -1.28
N ILE A 9 4.91 -12.42 -2.31
CA ILE A 9 4.94 -11.64 -3.54
C ILE A 9 4.72 -12.62 -4.68
N ASP A 10 3.71 -12.37 -5.51
CA ASP A 10 3.44 -13.23 -6.66
C ASP A 10 4.67 -13.30 -7.57
N ALA A 11 5.02 -14.49 -8.02
CA ALA A 11 6.22 -14.74 -8.85
C ALA A 11 6.22 -13.98 -10.19
N ARG A 12 5.06 -13.40 -10.59
CA ARG A 12 4.91 -12.55 -11.77
C ARG A 12 5.25 -11.08 -11.50
N VAL A 13 5.57 -10.69 -10.27
CA VAL A 13 5.97 -9.33 -9.92
C VAL A 13 7.45 -9.15 -10.21
N GLU A 14 7.82 -8.12 -10.94
CA GLU A 14 9.22 -7.71 -11.17
C GLU A 14 9.39 -6.22 -10.99
N ILE A 15 10.55 -5.79 -10.48
CA ILE A 15 10.86 -4.39 -10.21
C ILE A 15 11.54 -3.79 -11.44
N ARG A 16 11.09 -2.61 -11.85
CA ARG A 16 11.62 -1.82 -12.97
C ARG A 16 11.61 -0.33 -12.64
N ASN A 17 12.27 0.49 -13.45
CA ASN A 17 12.08 1.95 -13.41
C ASN A 17 10.63 2.28 -13.76
N SER A 18 10.01 3.14 -12.96
CA SER A 18 8.65 3.61 -13.16
C SER A 18 8.61 4.97 -13.86
N SER A 19 7.54 5.20 -14.61
CA SER A 19 7.21 6.53 -15.16
C SER A 19 6.41 7.38 -14.15
N ILE A 20 5.92 6.78 -13.06
CA ILE A 20 5.17 7.48 -12.01
C ILE A 20 6.17 8.11 -11.04
N ASP A 21 6.99 7.29 -10.38
CA ASP A 21 8.06 7.74 -9.50
C ASP A 21 9.10 6.62 -9.30
N GLY A 22 10.38 6.96 -9.37
CA GLY A 22 11.52 6.10 -9.05
C GLY A 22 11.43 4.69 -9.62
N SER A 23 11.29 3.70 -8.75
CA SER A 23 11.08 2.29 -9.07
C SER A 23 9.61 1.91 -8.90
N GLY A 24 9.14 0.94 -9.67
CA GLY A 24 7.80 0.38 -9.57
C GLY A 24 7.79 -1.13 -9.75
N SER A 25 6.73 -1.76 -9.32
CA SER A 25 6.48 -3.20 -9.53
C SER A 25 5.61 -3.41 -10.76
N PHE A 26 5.93 -4.40 -11.58
CA PHE A 26 5.26 -4.66 -12.85
C PHE A 26 4.85 -6.13 -12.94
N ALA A 27 3.75 -6.40 -13.62
CA ALA A 27 3.33 -7.75 -13.94
C ALA A 27 4.14 -8.30 -15.13
N SER A 28 4.93 -9.36 -14.94
CA SER A 28 5.67 -10.03 -16.03
C SER A 28 4.78 -10.94 -16.90
N ALA A 29 3.63 -11.36 -16.35
CA ALA A 29 2.60 -12.14 -17.04
C ALA A 29 1.21 -11.68 -16.55
N PRO A 30 0.12 -12.01 -17.29
CA PRO A 30 -1.23 -11.59 -16.89
C PRO A 30 -1.63 -12.08 -15.50
N ILE A 31 -2.26 -11.21 -14.72
CA ILE A 31 -2.83 -11.49 -13.39
C ILE A 31 -4.34 -11.30 -13.51
N LYS A 32 -5.11 -12.25 -12.98
CA LYS A 32 -6.57 -12.19 -13.03
C LYS A 32 -7.15 -11.41 -11.86
N GLU A 33 -8.31 -10.79 -12.09
CA GLU A 33 -9.10 -10.15 -11.03
C GLU A 33 -9.29 -11.09 -9.84
N GLY A 34 -9.08 -10.56 -8.64
CA GLY A 34 -9.22 -11.29 -7.37
C GLY A 34 -8.01 -12.12 -6.96
N GLU A 35 -6.99 -12.31 -7.81
CA GLU A 35 -5.76 -13.00 -7.41
C GLU A 35 -4.98 -12.16 -6.38
N VAL A 36 -4.45 -12.85 -5.37
CA VAL A 36 -3.57 -12.22 -4.37
C VAL A 36 -2.22 -11.95 -5.02
N VAL A 37 -1.77 -10.70 -4.93
CA VAL A 37 -0.51 -10.27 -5.53
C VAL A 37 0.56 -10.03 -4.48
N ILE A 38 0.21 -9.38 -3.37
CA ILE A 38 1.14 -9.05 -2.30
C ILE A 38 0.47 -9.26 -0.94
N ILE A 39 1.22 -9.85 -0.01
CA ILE A 39 0.91 -9.84 1.42
C ILE A 39 2.20 -9.49 2.15
N TRP A 40 2.26 -8.33 2.79
CA TRP A 40 3.43 -7.98 3.59
C TRP A 40 3.53 -8.85 4.83
N GLY A 41 4.74 -9.33 5.11
CA GLY A 41 5.05 -10.20 6.24
C GLY A 41 6.49 -10.03 6.70
N GLY A 42 6.91 -10.79 7.71
CA GLY A 42 8.29 -10.82 8.16
C GLY A 42 8.80 -9.55 8.86
N GLY A 43 8.00 -8.48 8.91
CA GLY A 43 8.33 -7.23 9.58
C GLY A 43 8.06 -7.27 11.09
N LEU A 44 8.25 -6.14 11.74
CA LEU A 44 7.90 -5.92 13.15
C LEU A 44 6.59 -5.13 13.25
N ILE A 45 5.76 -5.50 14.21
CA ILE A 45 4.68 -4.62 14.67
C ILE A 45 5.23 -3.84 15.84
N VAL A 46 5.27 -2.53 15.71
CA VAL A 46 5.76 -1.60 16.72
C VAL A 46 4.68 -0.58 17.06
N THR A 47 4.67 -0.06 18.27
CA THR A 47 3.78 1.05 18.62
C THR A 47 4.18 2.32 17.86
N ASN A 48 3.25 3.28 17.73
CA ASN A 48 3.57 4.57 17.11
C ASN A 48 4.73 5.27 17.85
N GLU A 49 4.82 5.15 19.18
CA GLU A 49 5.91 5.72 19.98
C GLU A 49 7.25 5.04 19.67
N GLU A 50 7.27 3.71 19.63
CA GLU A 50 8.48 2.93 19.26
C GLU A 50 8.93 3.24 17.84
N PHE A 51 7.98 3.44 16.91
CA PHE A 51 8.28 3.85 15.54
C PHE A 51 8.97 5.23 15.51
N GLU A 52 8.40 6.23 16.18
CA GLU A 52 8.97 7.58 16.25
C GLU A 52 10.37 7.60 16.87
N GLU A 53 10.58 6.81 17.93
CA GLU A 53 11.90 6.67 18.53
C GLU A 53 12.89 5.97 17.59
N GLY A 54 12.47 4.90 16.93
CA GLY A 54 13.27 4.16 15.98
C GLY A 54 13.64 5.01 14.76
N PHE A 55 12.70 5.82 14.25
CA PHE A 55 12.93 6.77 13.15
C PHE A 55 13.99 7.80 13.54
N LYS A 56 13.88 8.43 14.72
CA LYS A 56 14.90 9.37 15.24
C LYS A 56 16.29 8.75 15.38
N LYS A 57 16.36 7.44 15.61
CA LYS A 57 17.61 6.67 15.71
C LYS A 57 18.10 6.14 14.36
N GLY A 58 17.35 6.37 13.27
CA GLY A 58 17.65 5.86 11.92
C GLY A 58 17.45 4.35 11.74
N LEU A 59 16.67 3.72 12.64
CA LEU A 59 16.36 2.28 12.60
C LEU A 59 15.18 1.95 11.66
N TYR A 60 14.25 2.89 11.51
CA TYR A 60 13.05 2.75 10.69
C TYR A 60 12.97 3.87 9.66
N GLN A 61 12.33 3.60 8.53
CA GLN A 61 12.07 4.57 7.48
C GLN A 61 10.56 4.66 7.25
N PRO A 62 9.99 5.86 7.05
CA PRO A 62 8.56 6.02 6.78
C PRO A 62 8.08 5.23 5.55
N GLU A 63 8.93 5.16 4.52
CA GLU A 63 8.66 4.49 3.25
C GLU A 63 8.52 2.96 3.38
N THR A 64 9.03 2.39 4.48
CA THR A 64 8.95 0.95 4.76
C THR A 64 7.96 0.62 5.88
N ALA A 65 7.13 1.59 6.28
CA ALA A 65 6.17 1.42 7.35
C ALA A 65 4.73 1.59 6.84
N ILE A 66 3.83 0.74 7.32
CA ILE A 66 2.40 0.80 7.00
C ILE A 66 1.62 0.79 8.31
N HIS A 67 0.62 1.65 8.45
CA HIS A 67 -0.26 1.60 9.62
C HIS A 67 -0.99 0.25 9.68
N PHE A 68 -0.77 -0.48 10.77
CA PHE A 68 -1.41 -1.75 11.03
C PHE A 68 -2.77 -1.56 11.71
N ASP A 69 -2.79 -0.72 12.71
CA ASP A 69 -3.98 -0.21 13.40
C ASP A 69 -3.68 1.20 13.97
N LYS A 70 -4.54 1.72 14.84
CA LYS A 70 -4.37 3.07 15.41
C LYS A 70 -3.14 3.25 16.28
N GLU A 71 -2.71 2.19 16.94
CA GLU A 71 -1.64 2.23 17.94
C GLU A 71 -0.34 1.68 17.39
N HIS A 72 -0.41 0.92 16.27
CA HIS A 72 0.72 0.17 15.75
C HIS A 72 0.97 0.41 14.27
N LYS A 73 2.25 0.30 13.91
CA LYS A 73 2.73 0.20 12.53
C LYS A 73 3.38 -1.16 12.29
N TRP A 74 3.18 -1.71 11.12
CA TRP A 74 4.07 -2.72 10.58
C TRP A 74 5.28 -2.02 9.95
N VAL A 75 6.48 -2.52 10.22
CA VAL A 75 7.73 -1.99 9.67
C VAL A 75 8.46 -3.12 8.97
N GLY A 76 8.71 -2.95 7.68
CA GLY A 76 9.56 -3.86 6.92
C GLY A 76 11.01 -3.79 7.41
N LEU A 77 11.64 -4.94 7.57
CA LEU A 77 13.06 -5.03 7.94
C LEU A 77 13.85 -5.30 6.66
N ALA A 78 14.71 -4.38 6.28
CA ALA A 78 15.59 -4.48 5.11
C ALA A 78 16.49 -5.74 5.11
N SER A 79 16.61 -6.43 6.25
CA SER A 79 17.44 -7.62 6.41
C SER A 79 16.68 -8.96 6.36
N THR A 80 15.35 -8.95 6.31
CA THR A 80 14.55 -10.18 6.40
C THR A 80 13.97 -10.66 5.07
N THR A 81 14.15 -9.89 4.02
CA THR A 81 13.67 -10.27 2.69
C THR A 81 14.83 -10.72 1.81
N ASP A 82 14.91 -12.02 1.53
CA ASP A 82 15.69 -12.55 0.39
C ASP A 82 15.08 -12.09 -0.96
N THR A 83 14.01 -11.32 -0.90
CA THR A 83 13.33 -10.69 -2.03
C THR A 83 13.25 -9.19 -1.76
N GLU A 84 13.64 -8.38 -2.73
CA GLU A 84 13.41 -6.94 -2.67
C GLU A 84 11.91 -6.68 -2.42
N ASP A 85 11.58 -5.91 -1.38
CA ASP A 85 10.19 -5.53 -1.12
C ASP A 85 9.63 -4.80 -2.35
N PRO A 86 8.38 -5.08 -2.74
CA PRO A 86 7.79 -4.49 -3.94
C PRO A 86 7.64 -2.99 -3.76
N TYR A 87 8.14 -2.23 -4.73
CA TYR A 87 7.89 -0.80 -4.85
C TYR A 87 6.53 -0.59 -5.49
N LEU A 88 5.56 -0.19 -4.70
CA LEU A 88 4.21 0.09 -5.19
C LEU A 88 3.95 1.59 -5.25
N ASN A 89 3.84 2.11 -6.45
CA ASN A 89 3.46 3.50 -6.67
C ASN A 89 1.96 3.71 -6.47
N HIS A 90 1.62 4.96 -6.17
CA HIS A 90 0.23 5.39 -6.08
C HIS A 90 -0.42 5.53 -7.46
N SER A 91 -1.71 5.17 -7.53
CA SER A 91 -2.59 5.61 -8.61
C SER A 91 -3.97 6.00 -8.09
N CYS A 92 -4.57 7.04 -8.68
CA CYS A 92 -5.96 7.43 -8.43
C CYS A 92 -6.98 6.47 -9.08
N ASP A 93 -6.52 5.63 -10.03
CA ASP A 93 -7.25 4.47 -10.56
C ASP A 93 -6.36 3.23 -10.54
N PRO A 94 -6.12 2.67 -9.34
CA PRO A 94 -5.18 1.59 -9.13
C PRO A 94 -5.69 0.26 -9.70
N ASN A 95 -4.77 -0.67 -9.95
CA ASN A 95 -5.10 -2.05 -10.32
C ASN A 95 -4.98 -3.05 -9.16
N LEU A 96 -4.50 -2.60 -7.99
CA LEU A 96 -4.52 -3.36 -6.75
C LEU A 96 -5.35 -2.63 -5.68
N TRP A 97 -5.94 -3.40 -4.76
CA TRP A 97 -6.61 -2.89 -3.58
C TRP A 97 -6.50 -3.86 -2.40
N PHE A 98 -6.72 -3.38 -1.19
CA PHE A 98 -6.80 -4.24 -0.02
C PHE A 98 -8.01 -5.17 -0.08
N THR A 99 -7.82 -6.41 0.35
CA THR A 99 -8.90 -7.40 0.51
C THR A 99 -8.75 -8.08 1.87
N ASN A 100 -9.83 -8.20 2.61
CA ASN A 100 -9.80 -8.71 3.99
C ASN A 100 -8.79 -7.98 4.89
N GLY A 101 -8.53 -6.71 4.60
CA GLY A 101 -7.78 -5.78 5.43
C GLY A 101 -6.28 -5.71 5.19
N TRP A 102 -5.59 -6.75 4.72
CA TRP A 102 -4.13 -6.72 4.59
C TRP A 102 -3.58 -7.16 3.23
N PRO A 103 -4.05 -8.26 2.61
CA PRO A 103 -3.60 -8.64 1.28
C PRO A 103 -3.98 -7.60 0.21
N LEU A 104 -3.07 -7.35 -0.73
CA LEU A 104 -3.38 -6.66 -1.97
C LEU A 104 -3.75 -7.68 -3.05
N THR A 105 -4.94 -7.51 -3.62
CA THR A 105 -5.44 -8.34 -4.72
C THR A 105 -5.62 -7.52 -5.98
N ALA A 106 -5.61 -8.18 -7.12
CA ALA A 106 -5.92 -7.55 -8.39
C ALA A 106 -7.40 -7.09 -8.40
N ARG A 107 -7.61 -5.79 -8.59
CA ARG A 107 -8.94 -5.16 -8.67
C ARG A 107 -9.65 -5.44 -9.99
N ARG A 108 -8.89 -5.76 -11.02
CA ARG A 108 -9.30 -6.13 -12.38
C ARG A 108 -8.25 -7.04 -13.00
N ASP A 109 -8.51 -7.56 -14.19
CA ASP A 109 -7.47 -8.20 -14.99
C ASP A 109 -6.31 -7.21 -15.24
N ILE A 110 -5.08 -7.67 -15.03
CA ILE A 110 -3.84 -6.90 -15.22
C ILE A 110 -3.07 -7.56 -16.36
N ALA A 111 -2.67 -6.77 -17.35
CA ALA A 111 -1.90 -7.28 -18.48
C ALA A 111 -0.40 -7.43 -18.16
N ALA A 112 0.30 -8.29 -18.88
CA ALA A 112 1.75 -8.33 -18.82
C ALA A 112 2.36 -6.97 -19.23
N GLY A 113 3.34 -6.51 -18.45
CA GLY A 113 3.99 -5.21 -18.60
C GLY A 113 3.30 -4.05 -17.92
N GLU A 114 2.13 -4.24 -17.32
CA GLU A 114 1.40 -3.21 -16.59
C GLU A 114 2.05 -2.97 -15.22
N GLU A 115 2.17 -1.69 -14.81
CA GLU A 115 2.65 -1.33 -13.48
C GLU A 115 1.57 -1.63 -12.42
N LEU A 116 1.98 -2.23 -11.32
CA LEU A 116 1.13 -2.53 -10.17
C LEU A 116 1.07 -1.31 -9.26
N THR A 117 -0.12 -0.80 -9.04
CA THR A 117 -0.34 0.41 -8.25
C THR A 117 -1.48 0.22 -7.26
N PHE A 118 -1.44 0.93 -6.14
CA PHE A 118 -2.56 0.99 -5.20
C PHE A 118 -2.87 2.41 -4.75
N GLU A 119 -4.04 2.62 -4.17
CA GLU A 119 -4.46 3.92 -3.63
C GLU A 119 -3.91 4.11 -2.22
N TYR A 120 -2.96 5.02 -2.04
CA TYR A 120 -2.29 5.24 -0.76
C TYR A 120 -3.26 5.62 0.37
N ALA A 121 -4.28 6.43 0.09
CA ALA A 121 -5.25 6.86 1.10
C ALA A 121 -6.18 5.74 1.59
N THR A 122 -6.11 4.53 1.02
CA THR A 122 -6.79 3.34 1.57
C THR A 122 -5.99 2.65 2.68
N GLY A 123 -4.73 3.04 2.86
CA GLY A 123 -3.81 2.45 3.83
C GLY A 123 -3.10 3.43 4.74
N GLU A 124 -3.00 4.72 4.34
CA GLU A 124 -2.18 5.71 5.01
C GLU A 124 -2.87 7.06 5.17
N THR A 125 -2.50 7.79 6.24
CA THR A 125 -2.96 9.16 6.52
C THR A 125 -1.82 10.17 6.50
N TYR A 126 -0.65 9.81 5.98
CA TYR A 126 0.43 10.79 5.87
C TYR A 126 -0.01 11.94 4.98
N PRO A 127 0.32 13.18 5.36
CA PRO A 127 0.12 14.33 4.50
C PRO A 127 1.12 14.26 3.34
N LEU A 128 0.88 13.34 2.44
CA LEU A 128 1.64 13.22 1.20
C LEU A 128 1.20 14.37 0.28
N HIS A 129 1.62 15.58 0.61
CA HIS A 129 1.44 16.77 -0.24
C HIS A 129 2.24 16.65 -1.54
N SER A 130 2.50 15.43 -1.98
CA SER A 130 3.20 15.17 -3.21
C SER A 130 2.27 15.34 -4.40
N GLU A 131 2.80 15.90 -5.47
CA GLU A 131 2.12 15.93 -6.76
C GLU A 131 1.93 14.50 -7.25
N CYS A 132 0.70 14.14 -7.59
CA CYS A 132 0.40 12.85 -8.17
C CYS A 132 0.66 12.86 -9.68
N GLN A 133 1.51 11.96 -10.14
CA GLN A 133 1.88 11.79 -11.56
C GLN A 133 1.38 10.45 -12.13
N CYS A 134 0.33 9.84 -11.55
CA CYS A 134 -0.14 8.51 -11.92
C CYS A 134 -0.67 8.39 -13.36
N GLY A 135 -0.94 9.51 -14.04
CA GLY A 135 -1.41 9.52 -15.44
C GLY A 135 -2.84 9.03 -15.66
N SER A 136 -3.60 8.69 -14.60
CA SER A 136 -5.01 8.28 -14.77
C SER A 136 -5.90 9.47 -15.19
N ALA A 137 -6.99 9.18 -15.91
CA ALA A 137 -7.94 10.21 -16.34
C ALA A 137 -8.58 10.95 -15.17
N ASP A 138 -8.73 10.27 -14.02
CA ASP A 138 -9.31 10.80 -12.77
C ASP A 138 -8.22 11.21 -11.78
N CYS A 139 -7.02 11.56 -12.25
CA CYS A 139 -5.92 11.96 -11.39
C CYS A 139 -6.29 13.19 -10.55
N ARG A 140 -6.14 13.07 -9.23
CA ARG A 140 -6.41 14.18 -8.28
C ARG A 140 -5.30 15.21 -8.22
N HIS A 141 -4.14 14.94 -8.84
CA HIS A 141 -2.91 15.74 -8.85
C HIS A 141 -2.25 15.93 -7.48
N HIS A 142 -2.94 15.65 -6.39
CA HIS A 142 -2.40 15.71 -5.03
C HIS A 142 -2.87 14.50 -4.22
N ILE A 143 -1.99 14.01 -3.34
CA ILE A 143 -2.27 12.94 -2.39
C ILE A 143 -2.15 13.58 -1.01
N THR A 144 -3.23 13.65 -0.26
CA THR A 144 -3.27 14.35 1.02
C THR A 144 -3.25 13.41 2.22
N GLY A 145 -3.63 12.14 2.05
CA GLY A 145 -3.87 11.21 3.14
C GLY A 145 -5.19 11.46 3.89
N GLU A 146 -6.01 12.43 3.43
CA GLU A 146 -7.31 12.78 4.02
C GLU A 146 -8.49 12.35 3.13
N GLU A 147 -8.24 11.74 1.97
CA GLU A 147 -9.23 11.31 0.98
C GLU A 147 -10.28 10.36 1.59
N TRP A 148 -9.88 9.56 2.59
CA TRP A 148 -10.79 8.68 3.33
C TRP A 148 -11.93 9.41 4.04
N ARG A 149 -11.88 10.75 4.19
CA ARG A 149 -12.97 11.56 4.76
C ARG A 149 -14.08 11.85 3.75
N ASP A 150 -13.78 11.80 2.47
CA ASP A 150 -14.74 12.03 1.39
C ASP A 150 -15.70 10.83 1.23
N THR A 151 -16.99 11.13 1.13
CA THR A 151 -18.03 10.09 1.04
C THR A 151 -17.96 9.29 -0.26
N LEU A 152 -17.67 9.93 -1.39
CA LEU A 152 -17.58 9.26 -2.68
C LEU A 152 -16.34 8.37 -2.73
N PHE A 153 -15.25 8.82 -2.11
CA PHE A 153 -14.05 8.00 -1.96
C PHE A 153 -14.33 6.76 -1.10
N ARG A 154 -15.04 6.91 0.02
CA ARG A 154 -15.46 5.78 0.88
C ARG A 154 -16.35 4.78 0.14
N GLU A 155 -17.25 5.25 -0.71
CA GLU A 155 -18.11 4.38 -1.52
C GLU A 155 -17.29 3.64 -2.59
N LYS A 156 -16.36 4.34 -3.28
CA LYS A 156 -15.49 3.76 -4.31
C LYS A 156 -14.63 2.61 -3.77
N TYR A 157 -14.09 2.77 -2.55
CA TYR A 157 -13.18 1.81 -1.92
C TYR A 157 -13.80 1.03 -0.76
N LYS A 158 -15.13 0.97 -0.70
CA LYS A 158 -15.85 0.21 0.34
C LYS A 158 -15.34 -1.23 0.39
N ASP A 159 -15.06 -1.71 1.62
CA ASP A 159 -14.50 -3.03 1.92
C ASP A 159 -13.03 -3.24 1.45
N HIS A 160 -12.37 -2.16 0.97
CA HIS A 160 -11.00 -2.17 0.45
C HIS A 160 -10.06 -1.20 1.17
N PHE A 161 -10.36 -0.87 2.40
CA PHE A 161 -9.46 -0.16 3.30
C PHE A 161 -8.66 -1.13 4.15
N ASN A 162 -7.44 -0.73 4.54
CA ASN A 162 -6.74 -1.46 5.60
C ASN A 162 -7.46 -1.28 6.95
N PRO A 163 -7.16 -2.09 7.99
CA PRO A 163 -7.84 -2.00 9.29
C PRO A 163 -7.70 -0.64 9.97
N TYR A 164 -6.60 0.06 9.74
CA TYR A 164 -6.36 1.39 10.30
C TYR A 164 -7.34 2.42 9.75
N ILE A 165 -7.39 2.58 8.43
CA ILE A 165 -8.30 3.52 7.77
C ILE A 165 -9.75 3.13 8.01
N GLN A 166 -10.09 1.84 7.96
CA GLN A 166 -11.43 1.37 8.28
C GLN A 166 -11.84 1.76 9.71
N GLY A 167 -10.93 1.63 10.67
CA GLY A 167 -11.16 2.07 12.06
C GLY A 167 -11.45 3.57 12.17
N LEU A 168 -10.71 4.42 11.46
CA LEU A 168 -10.96 5.86 11.39
C LEU A 168 -12.33 6.20 10.79
N ILE A 169 -12.71 5.49 9.73
CA ILE A 169 -14.03 5.66 9.08
C ILE A 169 -15.15 5.29 10.05
N ASP A 170 -15.03 4.17 10.77
CA ASP A 170 -16.07 3.69 11.67
C ASP A 170 -16.27 4.61 12.88
N GLU A 171 -15.23 5.27 13.36
CA GLU A 171 -15.32 6.27 14.43
C GLU A 171 -15.84 7.63 13.98
N SER A 172 -15.82 7.90 12.68
CA SER A 172 -16.32 9.17 12.11
C SER A 172 -17.81 9.16 11.83
N LYS A 173 -18.51 8.03 12.05
CA LYS A 173 -19.96 7.88 11.91
C LYS A 173 -20.69 8.32 13.17
#